data_18654d788173c2ed23b29523106084f0
#
_entry.id   18654d788173c2ed23b29523106084f0
#
_cell.length_a   1.000
_cell.length_b   1.000
_cell.length_c   1.000
_cell.angle_alpha   90.00
_cell.angle_beta   90.00
_cell.angle_gamma   90.00
#
_symmetry.space_group_name_H-M   'P 1'
#
loop_
_entity.id
_entity.type
_entity.pdbx_description
1 polymer ?
#
loop_
_entity_poly.entity_id
_entity_poly.type
_entity_poly.pdbx_seq_one_letter_code
_entity_poly.pdbx_strand_id
1 'polypeptide(L)'
;AHDIGNPPFGHSGESSIGDFFKIGDGKKYKDLLTDIQYNDLCKFEGNANGFKILTESKIGSPGGLRLSYATLGAFTKYPKLSLPDDKTGNIKDKKYGFFSNQAKFFDDVASELGLKISESNYMRHPLAFLVEAADDICYTLIDFEDGINLGWIPEEYALEFLVKLVADSIDKEKYNKMNLKSQRVSYLRALAINTLIKEAVQIFVENEEEILNGNFESSLLSKSKFKSQMKSIIEVSVEKVYKSSEVIEKELTGYKVLNFLLKTFTNSVMNWRDDNLNAFDELALECIPKDYLNKDVDVYTNLLDVSCFIASLTDGLALEWYEKLS
;
A
#
# COMPACT_ATOMS: atom_id res chain seq x y z
N ALA A 1 -1.58 -0.39 -10.29
CA ALA A 1 -2.83 -0.13 -9.52
C ALA A 1 -2.70 -0.51 -8.04
N HIS A 2 -1.75 -1.40 -7.66
CA HIS A 2 -1.63 -1.87 -6.27
C HIS A 2 -1.33 -0.74 -5.27
N ASP A 3 -0.70 0.35 -5.70
CA ASP A 3 -0.35 1.52 -4.88
C ASP A 3 -1.37 2.67 -4.93
N ILE A 4 -2.51 2.49 -5.61
CA ILE A 4 -3.49 3.56 -5.82
C ILE A 4 -4.09 4.09 -4.52
N GLY A 5 -4.05 3.29 -3.46
CA GLY A 5 -4.59 3.64 -2.14
C GLY A 5 -3.56 4.14 -1.14
N ASN A 6 -2.29 4.22 -1.50
CA ASN A 6 -1.24 4.68 -0.59
C ASN A 6 -1.43 6.16 -0.26
N PRO A 7 -1.38 6.55 1.03
CA PRO A 7 -1.44 7.93 1.43
C PRO A 7 -0.14 8.70 1.16
N PRO A 8 -0.15 10.04 1.25
CA PRO A 8 1.07 10.83 1.26
C PRO A 8 2.06 10.28 2.29
N PHE A 9 3.35 10.35 1.99
CA PHE A 9 4.45 9.85 2.83
C PHE A 9 4.44 8.33 3.05
N GLY A 10 3.73 7.58 2.22
CA GLY A 10 3.74 6.11 2.20
C GLY A 10 3.34 5.45 3.52
N HIS A 11 4.13 4.48 4.00
CA HIS A 11 3.84 3.72 5.23
C HIS A 11 3.82 4.60 6.50
N SER A 12 4.61 5.67 6.54
CA SER A 12 4.55 6.65 7.63
C SER A 12 3.22 7.41 7.60
N GLY A 13 2.66 7.66 6.41
CA GLY A 13 1.33 8.21 6.25
C GLY A 13 0.24 7.28 6.75
N GLU A 14 0.28 5.98 6.42
CA GLU A 14 -0.64 4.97 6.98
C GLU A 14 -0.59 4.98 8.50
N SER A 15 0.62 4.94 9.06
CA SER A 15 0.84 4.97 10.51
C SER A 15 0.30 6.26 11.14
N SER A 16 0.51 7.41 10.49
CA SER A 16 0.03 8.70 10.97
C SER A 16 -1.50 8.76 11.02
N ILE A 17 -2.17 8.27 9.97
CA ILE A 17 -3.65 8.18 9.94
C ILE A 17 -4.13 7.26 11.05
N GLY A 18 -3.52 6.09 11.19
CA GLY A 18 -3.87 5.12 12.23
C GLY A 18 -3.69 5.67 13.64
N ASP A 19 -2.57 6.31 13.92
CA ASP A 19 -2.25 6.87 15.23
C ASP A 19 -3.12 8.07 15.59
N PHE A 20 -3.61 8.84 14.61
CA PHE A 20 -4.60 9.88 14.85
C PHE A 20 -5.83 9.33 15.59
N PHE A 21 -6.35 8.17 15.17
CA PHE A 21 -7.49 7.53 15.82
C PHE A 21 -7.09 6.72 17.06
N LYS A 22 -5.92 6.09 17.07
CA LYS A 22 -5.50 5.20 18.16
C LYS A 22 -5.07 5.94 19.41
N ILE A 23 -4.28 6.99 19.27
CA ILE A 23 -3.66 7.73 20.38
C ILE A 23 -3.85 9.26 20.28
N GLY A 24 -4.24 9.77 19.11
CA GLY A 24 -4.41 11.19 18.83
C GLY A 24 -5.83 11.71 19.09
N ASP A 25 -6.15 12.86 18.48
CA ASP A 25 -7.42 13.57 18.67
C ASP A 25 -8.66 12.78 18.17
N GLY A 26 -8.47 11.85 17.22
CA GLY A 26 -9.52 10.97 16.70
C GLY A 26 -9.97 9.88 17.68
N LYS A 27 -9.21 9.63 18.75
CA LYS A 27 -9.56 8.61 19.77
C LYS A 27 -10.92 8.88 20.42
N LYS A 28 -11.35 10.13 20.47
CA LYS A 28 -12.67 10.53 21.02
C LYS A 28 -13.86 9.88 20.31
N TYR A 29 -13.68 9.42 19.07
CA TYR A 29 -14.76 8.79 18.30
C TYR A 29 -14.92 7.28 18.56
N LYS A 30 -14.04 6.67 19.39
CA LYS A 30 -14.05 5.23 19.64
C LYS A 30 -15.42 4.69 20.06
N ASP A 31 -16.08 5.37 21.00
CA ASP A 31 -17.34 4.91 21.57
C ASP A 31 -18.55 5.05 20.63
N LEU A 32 -18.34 5.70 19.46
CA LEU A 32 -19.35 5.84 18.39
C LEU A 32 -19.23 4.75 17.32
N LEU A 33 -18.24 3.86 17.43
CA LEU A 33 -17.86 2.88 16.42
C LEU A 33 -17.89 1.47 16.97
N THR A 34 -18.14 0.50 16.08
CA THR A 34 -17.90 -0.91 16.41
C THR A 34 -16.41 -1.21 16.45
N ASP A 35 -16.00 -2.32 17.07
CA ASP A 35 -14.59 -2.68 17.19
C ASP A 35 -13.89 -2.80 15.83
N ILE A 36 -14.56 -3.37 14.83
CA ILE A 36 -13.99 -3.51 13.47
C ILE A 36 -13.87 -2.15 12.77
N GLN A 37 -14.88 -1.28 12.87
CA GLN A 37 -14.85 0.06 12.31
C GLN A 37 -13.72 0.91 12.93
N TYR A 38 -13.57 0.82 14.24
CA TYR A 38 -12.49 1.50 14.93
C TYR A 38 -11.11 0.93 14.55
N ASN A 39 -11.01 -0.38 14.37
CA ASN A 39 -9.77 -1.02 13.95
C ASN A 39 -9.38 -0.66 12.49
N ASP A 40 -10.36 -0.54 11.58
CA ASP A 40 -10.15 -0.05 10.22
C ASP A 40 -9.46 1.33 10.20
N LEU A 41 -9.92 2.24 11.07
CA LEU A 41 -9.33 3.58 11.19
C LEU A 41 -7.97 3.56 11.91
N CYS A 42 -7.83 2.79 13.00
CA CYS A 42 -6.58 2.68 13.76
C CYS A 42 -5.45 1.97 13.02
N LYS A 43 -5.77 1.19 12.01
CA LYS A 43 -4.83 0.46 11.17
C LYS A 43 -5.07 0.80 9.69
N PHE A 44 -5.27 2.07 9.38
CA PHE A 44 -5.49 2.50 8.01
C PHE A 44 -4.47 1.85 7.06
N GLU A 45 -4.97 1.24 5.98
CA GLU A 45 -4.18 0.38 5.10
C GLU A 45 -4.40 0.77 3.63
N GLY A 46 -3.31 1.08 2.93
CA GLY A 46 -3.35 1.48 1.52
C GLY A 46 -3.99 0.44 0.60
N ASN A 47 -3.80 -0.87 0.88
CA ASN A 47 -4.45 -1.91 0.09
C ASN A 47 -5.99 -1.85 0.21
N ALA A 48 -6.51 -1.62 1.41
CA ALA A 48 -7.95 -1.48 1.64
C ALA A 48 -8.50 -0.19 1.01
N ASN A 49 -7.77 0.92 1.14
CA ASN A 49 -8.11 2.18 0.50
C ASN A 49 -8.09 2.06 -1.03
N GLY A 50 -7.13 1.33 -1.59
CA GLY A 50 -7.07 1.02 -3.02
C GLY A 50 -8.31 0.26 -3.49
N PHE A 51 -8.74 -0.76 -2.75
CA PHE A 51 -9.98 -1.49 -3.07
C PHE A 51 -11.20 -0.55 -3.03
N LYS A 52 -11.29 0.35 -2.03
CA LYS A 52 -12.34 1.37 -1.94
C LYS A 52 -12.33 2.29 -3.17
N ILE A 53 -11.19 2.83 -3.56
CA ILE A 53 -11.05 3.71 -4.73
C ILE A 53 -11.51 3.01 -6.02
N LEU A 54 -11.20 1.72 -6.18
CA LEU A 54 -11.54 0.95 -7.37
C LEU A 54 -13.03 0.61 -7.47
N THR A 55 -13.72 0.49 -6.33
CA THR A 55 -15.07 -0.09 -6.25
C THR A 55 -16.16 0.88 -5.83
N GLU A 56 -15.79 1.97 -5.15
CA GLU A 56 -16.77 2.91 -4.61
C GLU A 56 -17.46 3.72 -5.71
N SER A 57 -18.77 3.83 -5.60
CA SER A 57 -19.57 4.70 -6.46
C SER A 57 -19.29 6.16 -6.16
N LYS A 58 -19.04 6.94 -7.20
CA LYS A 58 -18.89 8.40 -7.11
C LYS A 58 -20.03 9.11 -7.81
N ILE A 59 -20.21 10.40 -7.54
CA ILE A 59 -21.19 11.25 -8.19
C ILE A 59 -21.00 11.16 -9.73
N GLY A 60 -22.03 10.71 -10.43
CA GLY A 60 -22.00 10.53 -11.89
C GLY A 60 -21.27 9.26 -12.37
N SER A 61 -20.69 8.45 -11.48
CA SER A 61 -20.01 7.20 -11.83
C SER A 61 -20.41 6.05 -10.89
N PRO A 62 -21.63 5.53 -11.00
CA PRO A 62 -22.08 4.44 -10.13
C PRO A 62 -21.28 3.16 -10.39
N GLY A 63 -20.87 2.48 -9.33
CA GLY A 63 -20.10 1.23 -9.38
C GLY A 63 -18.59 1.41 -9.57
N GLY A 64 -18.05 2.59 -9.28
CA GLY A 64 -16.61 2.88 -9.35
C GLY A 64 -16.06 2.73 -10.78
N LEU A 65 -14.89 2.13 -10.91
CA LEU A 65 -14.24 1.87 -12.21
C LEU A 65 -14.83 0.69 -12.98
N ARG A 66 -15.81 -0.02 -12.42
CA ARG A 66 -16.48 -1.19 -13.04
C ARG A 66 -15.50 -2.24 -13.54
N LEU A 67 -14.51 -2.55 -12.74
CA LEU A 67 -13.53 -3.60 -13.03
C LEU A 67 -14.17 -4.98 -12.95
N SER A 68 -13.62 -5.95 -13.69
CA SER A 68 -14.04 -7.34 -13.55
C SER A 68 -13.70 -7.89 -12.16
N TYR A 69 -14.45 -8.85 -11.66
CA TYR A 69 -14.15 -9.53 -10.40
C TYR A 69 -12.77 -10.17 -10.41
N ALA A 70 -12.34 -10.75 -11.54
CA ALA A 70 -10.98 -11.29 -11.67
C ALA A 70 -9.90 -10.22 -11.45
N THR A 71 -10.11 -9.00 -11.94
CA THR A 71 -9.19 -7.87 -11.71
C THR A 71 -9.17 -7.47 -10.23
N LEU A 72 -10.34 -7.38 -9.59
CA LEU A 72 -10.46 -7.05 -8.18
C LEU A 72 -9.85 -8.14 -7.28
N GLY A 73 -10.08 -9.41 -7.61
CA GLY A 73 -9.45 -10.53 -6.92
C GLY A 73 -7.92 -10.50 -7.03
N ALA A 74 -7.39 -10.28 -8.24
CA ALA A 74 -5.95 -10.17 -8.48
C ALA A 74 -5.31 -8.97 -7.76
N PHE A 75 -6.03 -7.85 -7.66
CA PHE A 75 -5.61 -6.66 -6.92
C PHE A 75 -5.50 -6.93 -5.42
N THR A 76 -6.42 -7.73 -4.86
CA THR A 76 -6.52 -7.91 -3.40
C THR A 76 -5.49 -8.93 -2.90
N LYS A 77 -4.30 -8.44 -2.54
CA LYS A 77 -3.20 -9.27 -1.98
C LYS A 77 -3.56 -9.91 -0.64
N TYR A 78 -4.39 -9.26 0.16
CA TYR A 78 -4.75 -9.65 1.52
C TYR A 78 -6.27 -9.75 1.66
N PRO A 79 -6.90 -10.86 1.25
CA PRO A 79 -8.35 -11.00 1.21
C PRO A 79 -8.93 -11.25 2.60
N LYS A 80 -8.87 -10.26 3.48
CA LYS A 80 -9.40 -10.30 4.85
C LYS A 80 -9.78 -8.90 5.33
N LEU A 81 -10.59 -8.86 6.38
CA LEU A 81 -10.92 -7.67 7.14
C LEU A 81 -9.79 -7.29 8.12
N SER A 82 -9.86 -6.09 8.67
CA SER A 82 -8.92 -5.62 9.70
C SER A 82 -8.98 -6.41 11.00
N LEU A 83 -10.11 -7.07 11.29
CA LEU A 83 -10.31 -8.02 12.39
C LEU A 83 -10.86 -9.36 11.85
N PRO A 84 -10.53 -10.49 12.51
CA PRO A 84 -9.56 -10.64 13.60
C PRO A 84 -8.13 -10.34 13.17
N ASP A 85 -7.31 -9.82 14.11
CA ASP A 85 -5.90 -9.48 13.87
C ASP A 85 -4.99 -10.68 14.17
N ASP A 86 -5.37 -11.84 13.71
CA ASP A 86 -4.63 -13.09 13.92
C ASP A 86 -3.48 -13.17 12.91
N LYS A 87 -2.25 -13.21 13.42
CA LYS A 87 -1.05 -13.45 12.63
C LYS A 87 -0.78 -14.94 12.57
N THR A 88 -1.35 -15.61 11.59
CA THR A 88 -1.21 -17.07 11.41
C THR A 88 0.13 -17.48 10.82
N GLY A 89 0.91 -16.53 10.30
CA GLY A 89 2.12 -16.78 9.52
C GLY A 89 1.86 -16.96 8.02
N ASN A 90 0.61 -17.10 7.61
CA ASN A 90 0.22 -17.09 6.21
C ASN A 90 0.38 -15.68 5.61
N ILE A 91 0.88 -15.59 4.38
CA ILE A 91 1.13 -14.31 3.71
C ILE A 91 -0.15 -13.46 3.57
N LYS A 92 -1.32 -14.09 3.41
CA LYS A 92 -2.61 -13.41 3.30
C LYS A 92 -3.02 -12.65 4.58
N ASP A 93 -2.44 -13.01 5.73
CA ASP A 93 -2.80 -12.45 7.04
C ASP A 93 -1.85 -11.32 7.49
N LYS A 94 -0.86 -10.97 6.65
CA LYS A 94 0.13 -9.92 6.92
C LYS A 94 -0.51 -8.53 7.09
N LYS A 95 -1.52 -8.22 6.26
CA LYS A 95 -2.29 -6.97 6.21
C LYS A 95 -3.77 -7.30 5.98
N TYR A 96 -4.60 -6.30 5.65
CA TYR A 96 -5.99 -6.52 5.21
C TYR A 96 -6.26 -5.76 3.90
N GLY A 97 -7.29 -6.16 3.15
CA GLY A 97 -7.48 -5.74 1.77
C GLY A 97 -8.74 -4.96 1.47
N PHE A 98 -9.66 -4.82 2.42
CA PHE A 98 -10.88 -4.03 2.25
C PHE A 98 -11.44 -3.62 3.62
N PHE A 99 -12.10 -2.46 3.66
CA PHE A 99 -12.74 -1.95 4.87
C PHE A 99 -14.04 -2.71 5.20
N SER A 100 -14.47 -2.63 6.44
CA SER A 100 -15.64 -3.37 6.94
C SER A 100 -16.93 -3.03 6.18
N ASN A 101 -17.13 -1.80 5.72
CA ASN A 101 -18.26 -1.40 4.90
C ASN A 101 -18.25 -1.98 3.47
N GLN A 102 -17.15 -2.56 3.04
CA GLN A 102 -16.99 -3.22 1.72
C GLN A 102 -17.02 -4.75 1.81
N ALA A 103 -17.13 -5.30 3.02
CA ALA A 103 -17.08 -6.75 3.26
C ALA A 103 -18.08 -7.53 2.39
N LYS A 104 -19.31 -7.03 2.29
CA LYS A 104 -20.36 -7.68 1.47
C LYS A 104 -19.99 -7.70 -0.01
N PHE A 105 -19.48 -6.59 -0.54
CA PHE A 105 -19.08 -6.54 -1.94
C PHE A 105 -17.89 -7.45 -2.23
N PHE A 106 -16.90 -7.50 -1.34
CA PHE A 106 -15.80 -8.46 -1.50
C PHE A 106 -16.26 -9.91 -1.38
N ASP A 107 -17.22 -10.20 -0.50
CA ASP A 107 -17.81 -11.55 -0.40
C ASP A 107 -18.48 -11.99 -1.71
N ASP A 108 -19.20 -11.08 -2.38
CA ASP A 108 -19.78 -11.32 -3.72
C ASP A 108 -18.67 -11.62 -4.75
N VAL A 109 -17.59 -10.81 -4.77
CA VAL A 109 -16.43 -11.02 -5.64
C VAL A 109 -15.78 -12.39 -5.38
N ALA A 110 -15.51 -12.71 -4.12
CA ALA A 110 -14.86 -13.96 -3.73
C ALA A 110 -15.71 -15.18 -4.02
N SER A 111 -17.03 -15.08 -3.81
CA SER A 111 -17.97 -16.16 -4.11
C SER A 111 -18.03 -16.48 -5.59
N GLU A 112 -18.12 -15.46 -6.44
CA GLU A 112 -18.17 -15.60 -7.89
C GLU A 112 -16.87 -16.18 -8.48
N LEU A 113 -15.73 -15.87 -7.86
CA LEU A 113 -14.42 -16.38 -8.27
C LEU A 113 -14.06 -17.74 -7.63
N GLY A 114 -14.92 -18.30 -6.77
CA GLY A 114 -14.61 -19.54 -6.05
C GLY A 114 -13.49 -19.40 -5.01
N LEU A 115 -13.25 -18.18 -4.51
CA LEU A 115 -12.20 -17.90 -3.52
C LEU A 115 -12.70 -17.99 -2.07
N LYS A 116 -14.02 -18.11 -1.85
CA LYS A 116 -14.61 -18.19 -0.52
C LYS A 116 -14.43 -19.59 0.07
N ILE A 117 -13.74 -19.68 1.23
CA ILE A 117 -13.55 -20.93 1.96
C ILE A 117 -14.68 -21.10 2.99
N SER A 118 -14.99 -20.04 3.75
CA SER A 118 -16.06 -20.00 4.74
C SER A 118 -16.46 -18.54 4.97
N GLU A 119 -17.34 -18.27 5.92
CA GLU A 119 -17.72 -16.92 6.27
C GLU A 119 -16.49 -16.08 6.66
N SER A 120 -16.30 -14.97 5.97
CA SER A 120 -15.16 -14.04 6.15
C SER A 120 -13.76 -14.65 6.02
N ASN A 121 -13.64 -15.84 5.40
CA ASN A 121 -12.36 -16.47 5.13
C ASN A 121 -12.23 -16.81 3.63
N TYR A 122 -11.18 -16.29 3.02
CA TYR A 122 -10.98 -16.33 1.57
C TYR A 122 -9.58 -16.82 1.21
N MET A 123 -9.45 -17.46 0.04
CA MET A 123 -8.18 -17.72 -0.61
C MET A 123 -7.70 -16.46 -1.32
N ARG A 124 -6.39 -16.34 -1.52
CA ARG A 124 -5.84 -15.35 -2.45
C ARG A 124 -6.17 -15.76 -3.89
N HIS A 125 -6.52 -14.79 -4.71
CA HIS A 125 -6.60 -15.01 -6.15
C HIS A 125 -5.22 -15.43 -6.70
N PRO A 126 -5.12 -16.44 -7.59
CA PRO A 126 -3.83 -16.91 -8.11
C PRO A 126 -2.93 -15.79 -8.66
N LEU A 127 -3.49 -14.86 -9.41
CA LEU A 127 -2.72 -13.73 -9.95
C LEU A 127 -2.23 -12.73 -8.89
N ALA A 128 -2.80 -12.72 -7.69
CA ALA A 128 -2.32 -11.86 -6.61
C ALA A 128 -0.87 -12.22 -6.18
N PHE A 129 -0.46 -13.48 -6.33
CA PHE A 129 0.92 -13.90 -6.09
C PHE A 129 1.91 -13.31 -7.11
N LEU A 130 1.47 -13.17 -8.37
CA LEU A 130 2.29 -12.54 -9.41
C LEU A 130 2.36 -11.02 -9.23
N VAL A 131 1.25 -10.39 -8.83
CA VAL A 131 1.23 -8.95 -8.48
C VAL A 131 2.19 -8.67 -7.33
N GLU A 132 2.14 -9.48 -6.25
CA GLU A 132 3.06 -9.35 -5.12
C GLU A 132 4.52 -9.56 -5.54
N ALA A 133 4.81 -10.59 -6.35
CA ALA A 133 6.18 -10.83 -6.82
C ALA A 133 6.71 -9.68 -7.68
N ALA A 134 5.87 -9.08 -8.53
CA ALA A 134 6.24 -7.91 -9.33
C ALA A 134 6.55 -6.70 -8.45
N ASP A 135 5.74 -6.44 -7.43
CA ASP A 135 5.93 -5.41 -6.42
C ASP A 135 7.25 -5.60 -5.67
N ASP A 136 7.47 -6.80 -5.11
CA ASP A 136 8.69 -7.13 -4.36
C ASP A 136 9.96 -6.98 -5.23
N ILE A 137 9.91 -7.38 -6.50
CA ILE A 137 11.04 -7.25 -7.44
C ILE A 137 11.35 -5.77 -7.70
N CYS A 138 10.32 -4.99 -8.03
CA CYS A 138 10.48 -3.56 -8.33
C CYS A 138 10.99 -2.80 -7.12
N TYR A 139 10.34 -2.96 -5.97
CA TYR A 139 10.73 -2.34 -4.72
C TYR A 139 12.18 -2.66 -4.33
N THR A 140 12.56 -3.95 -4.37
CA THR A 140 13.91 -4.38 -4.00
C THR A 140 14.99 -3.75 -4.89
N LEU A 141 14.77 -3.69 -6.20
CA LEU A 141 15.83 -3.34 -7.16
C LEU A 141 15.84 -1.85 -7.52
N ILE A 142 14.67 -1.20 -7.54
CA ILE A 142 14.58 0.23 -7.89
C ILE A 142 15.06 1.09 -6.73
N ASP A 143 14.61 0.80 -5.51
CA ASP A 143 15.05 1.56 -4.33
C ASP A 143 16.55 1.39 -4.07
N PHE A 144 17.08 0.20 -4.37
CA PHE A 144 18.52 -0.04 -4.30
C PHE A 144 19.29 0.79 -5.35
N GLU A 145 18.79 0.86 -6.62
CA GLU A 145 19.36 1.71 -7.65
C GLU A 145 19.29 3.20 -7.28
N ASP A 146 18.17 3.64 -6.74
CA ASP A 146 18.00 5.02 -6.29
C ASP A 146 19.00 5.37 -5.18
N GLY A 147 19.22 4.47 -4.22
CA GLY A 147 20.25 4.63 -3.20
C GLY A 147 21.66 4.77 -3.76
N ILE A 148 21.96 4.06 -4.87
CA ILE A 148 23.24 4.19 -5.57
C ILE A 148 23.34 5.54 -6.31
N ASN A 149 22.27 5.92 -7.02
CA ASN A 149 22.22 7.15 -7.80
C ASN A 149 22.31 8.41 -6.92
N LEU A 150 21.70 8.36 -5.73
CA LEU A 150 21.76 9.41 -4.71
C LEU A 150 23.11 9.43 -3.96
N GLY A 151 23.95 8.41 -4.15
CA GLY A 151 25.27 8.32 -3.49
C GLY A 151 25.20 7.81 -2.06
N TRP A 152 24.05 7.33 -1.60
CA TRP A 152 23.90 6.73 -0.25
C TRP A 152 24.47 5.32 -0.17
N ILE A 153 24.47 4.59 -1.29
CA ILE A 153 25.08 3.26 -1.44
C ILE A 153 26.31 3.37 -2.35
N PRO A 154 27.52 2.98 -1.89
CA PRO A 154 28.72 2.97 -2.73
C PRO A 154 28.56 2.01 -3.93
N GLU A 155 28.93 2.45 -5.14
CA GLU A 155 28.74 1.68 -6.37
C GLU A 155 29.41 0.31 -6.33
N GLU A 156 30.66 0.27 -5.87
CA GLU A 156 31.44 -0.97 -5.86
C GLU A 156 30.76 -2.05 -5.01
N TYR A 157 30.21 -1.63 -3.88
CA TYR A 157 29.45 -2.48 -2.99
C TYR A 157 28.14 -2.97 -3.63
N ALA A 158 27.43 -2.05 -4.29
CA ALA A 158 26.17 -2.34 -4.96
C ALA A 158 26.32 -3.28 -6.16
N LEU A 159 27.36 -3.09 -6.97
CA LEU A 159 27.65 -3.96 -8.11
C LEU A 159 27.84 -5.42 -7.66
N GLU A 160 28.49 -5.65 -6.51
CA GLU A 160 28.69 -7.00 -5.98
C GLU A 160 27.37 -7.73 -5.73
N PHE A 161 26.36 -7.06 -5.18
CA PHE A 161 25.04 -7.66 -4.93
C PHE A 161 24.29 -7.96 -6.23
N LEU A 162 24.27 -7.01 -7.18
CA LEU A 162 23.58 -7.20 -8.45
C LEU A 162 24.26 -8.28 -9.30
N VAL A 163 25.59 -8.31 -9.34
CA VAL A 163 26.34 -9.34 -10.07
C VAL A 163 26.02 -10.76 -9.54
N LYS A 164 25.86 -10.93 -8.23
CA LYS A 164 25.48 -12.22 -7.67
C LYS A 164 24.10 -12.73 -8.13
N LEU A 165 23.19 -11.82 -8.49
CA LEU A 165 21.88 -12.20 -9.04
C LEU A 165 21.94 -12.62 -10.51
N VAL A 166 22.90 -12.06 -11.28
CA VAL A 166 22.87 -12.12 -12.74
C VAL A 166 24.12 -12.70 -13.38
N ALA A 167 25.05 -13.26 -12.60
CA ALA A 167 26.40 -13.69 -13.05
C ALA A 167 26.41 -14.43 -14.40
N ASP A 168 25.46 -15.35 -14.59
CA ASP A 168 25.34 -16.19 -15.78
C ASP A 168 24.70 -15.47 -16.99
N SER A 169 24.14 -14.27 -16.77
CA SER A 169 23.39 -13.50 -17.77
C SER A 169 24.16 -12.27 -18.29
N ILE A 170 25.34 -11.99 -17.73
CA ILE A 170 26.13 -10.81 -18.08
C ILE A 170 26.84 -11.02 -19.42
N ASP A 171 26.53 -10.19 -20.42
CA ASP A 171 27.36 -10.03 -21.60
C ASP A 171 28.60 -9.17 -21.24
N LYS A 172 29.73 -9.84 -21.09
CA LYS A 172 31.00 -9.23 -20.66
C LYS A 172 31.50 -8.17 -21.64
N GLU A 173 31.31 -8.38 -22.95
CA GLU A 173 31.74 -7.41 -23.95
C GLU A 173 30.91 -6.14 -23.85
N LYS A 174 29.61 -6.26 -23.75
CA LYS A 174 28.68 -5.14 -23.58
C LYS A 174 28.96 -4.40 -22.28
N TYR A 175 29.11 -5.13 -21.17
CA TYR A 175 29.38 -4.57 -19.84
C TYR A 175 30.68 -3.77 -19.80
N ASN A 176 31.76 -4.30 -20.38
CA ASN A 176 33.08 -3.63 -20.42
C ASN A 176 33.12 -2.37 -21.30
N LYS A 177 32.18 -2.21 -22.24
CA LYS A 177 32.05 -1.00 -23.08
C LYS A 177 31.29 0.14 -22.35
N MET A 178 30.66 -0.13 -21.19
CA MET A 178 29.94 0.88 -20.44
C MET A 178 30.89 1.69 -19.57
N ASN A 179 31.09 2.94 -19.93
CA ASN A 179 32.03 3.85 -19.24
C ASN A 179 31.37 4.58 -18.05
N LEU A 180 30.04 4.76 -18.10
CA LEU A 180 29.31 5.47 -17.03
C LEU A 180 28.78 4.49 -15.98
N LYS A 181 28.90 4.90 -14.71
CA LYS A 181 28.37 4.20 -13.56
C LYS A 181 26.89 3.86 -13.72
N SER A 182 26.07 4.86 -14.04
CA SER A 182 24.63 4.71 -14.22
C SER A 182 24.27 3.69 -15.30
N GLN A 183 25.05 3.59 -16.39
CA GLN A 183 24.84 2.60 -17.43
C GLN A 183 25.04 1.17 -16.92
N ARG A 184 26.10 0.93 -16.12
CA ARG A 184 26.38 -0.38 -15.52
C ARG A 184 25.31 -0.79 -14.55
N VAL A 185 24.91 0.10 -13.67
CA VAL A 185 23.86 -0.15 -12.67
C VAL A 185 22.53 -0.46 -13.33
N SER A 186 22.08 0.37 -14.28
CA SER A 186 20.83 0.16 -15.02
C SER A 186 20.84 -1.14 -15.84
N TYR A 187 21.99 -1.50 -16.44
CA TYR A 187 22.14 -2.77 -17.15
C TYR A 187 21.98 -3.98 -16.22
N LEU A 188 22.69 -3.98 -15.10
CA LEU A 188 22.59 -5.07 -14.10
C LEU A 188 21.20 -5.16 -13.46
N ARG A 189 20.57 -4.00 -13.18
CA ARG A 189 19.18 -3.96 -12.70
C ARG A 189 18.22 -4.63 -13.70
N ALA A 190 18.33 -4.27 -14.98
CA ALA A 190 17.46 -4.84 -16.01
C ALA A 190 17.63 -6.37 -16.12
N LEU A 191 18.86 -6.86 -16.01
CA LEU A 191 19.14 -8.30 -15.97
C LEU A 191 18.58 -8.95 -14.70
N ALA A 192 18.73 -8.30 -13.53
CA ALA A 192 18.22 -8.79 -12.26
C ALA A 192 16.70 -8.91 -12.25
N ILE A 193 15.99 -7.87 -12.74
CA ILE A 193 14.53 -7.90 -12.91
C ILE A 193 14.13 -9.08 -13.80
N ASN A 194 14.75 -9.24 -14.97
CA ASN A 194 14.42 -10.35 -15.87
C ASN A 194 14.70 -11.73 -15.26
N THR A 195 15.78 -11.86 -14.49
CA THR A 195 16.12 -13.10 -13.79
C THR A 195 15.07 -13.43 -12.73
N LEU A 196 14.67 -12.46 -11.92
CA LEU A 196 13.68 -12.67 -10.85
C LEU A 196 12.27 -12.89 -11.41
N ILE A 197 11.91 -12.25 -12.53
CA ILE A 197 10.63 -12.51 -13.23
C ILE A 197 10.58 -13.98 -13.69
N LYS A 198 11.63 -14.48 -14.34
CA LYS A 198 11.69 -15.86 -14.79
C LYS A 198 11.60 -16.84 -13.63
N GLU A 199 12.28 -16.55 -12.54
CA GLU A 199 12.24 -17.34 -11.31
C GLU A 199 10.83 -17.35 -10.70
N ALA A 200 10.17 -16.18 -10.57
CA ALA A 200 8.81 -16.08 -10.05
C ALA A 200 7.80 -16.85 -10.91
N VAL A 201 7.90 -16.77 -12.24
CA VAL A 201 7.05 -17.52 -13.16
C VAL A 201 7.28 -19.03 -13.01
N GLN A 202 8.52 -19.46 -12.91
CA GLN A 202 8.85 -20.88 -12.72
C GLN A 202 8.25 -21.40 -11.40
N ILE A 203 8.46 -20.69 -10.28
CA ILE A 203 7.90 -21.06 -8.98
C ILE A 203 6.37 -21.09 -9.03
N PHE A 204 5.74 -20.13 -9.70
CA PHE A 204 4.29 -20.10 -9.85
C PHE A 204 3.77 -21.35 -10.55
N VAL A 205 4.36 -21.73 -11.69
CA VAL A 205 3.97 -22.91 -12.47
C VAL A 205 4.24 -24.22 -11.71
N GLU A 206 5.38 -24.31 -11.03
CA GLU A 206 5.73 -25.50 -10.22
C GLU A 206 4.79 -25.71 -9.02
N ASN A 207 4.13 -24.65 -8.53
CA ASN A 207 3.21 -24.72 -7.40
C ASN A 207 1.75 -24.39 -7.81
N GLU A 208 1.41 -24.52 -9.10
CA GLU A 208 0.08 -24.14 -9.63
C GLU A 208 -1.06 -24.84 -8.89
N GLU A 209 -0.94 -26.13 -8.62
CA GLU A 209 -1.97 -26.91 -7.92
C GLU A 209 -2.19 -26.40 -6.48
N GLU A 210 -1.12 -26.13 -5.73
CA GLU A 210 -1.22 -25.59 -4.36
C GLU A 210 -1.82 -24.19 -4.36
N ILE A 211 -1.46 -23.35 -5.34
CA ILE A 211 -1.98 -22.01 -5.51
C ILE A 211 -3.48 -22.03 -5.81
N LEU A 212 -3.91 -22.86 -6.77
CA LEU A 212 -5.30 -22.99 -7.17
C LEU A 212 -6.20 -23.57 -6.06
N ASN A 213 -5.65 -24.46 -5.24
CA ASN A 213 -6.36 -25.05 -4.10
C ASN A 213 -6.29 -24.19 -2.81
N GLY A 214 -5.61 -23.03 -2.85
CA GLY A 214 -5.49 -22.13 -1.69
C GLY A 214 -4.54 -22.62 -0.60
N ASN A 215 -3.69 -23.61 -0.89
CA ASN A 215 -2.76 -24.23 0.06
C ASN A 215 -1.35 -23.59 0.03
N PHE A 216 -1.08 -22.69 -0.93
CA PHE A 216 0.20 -21.98 -1.01
C PHE A 216 0.19 -20.78 -0.08
N GLU A 217 0.93 -20.85 1.04
CA GLU A 217 0.85 -19.90 2.16
C GLU A 217 1.97 -18.84 2.19
N SER A 218 2.90 -18.90 1.23
CA SER A 218 4.09 -18.03 1.20
C SER A 218 4.12 -17.15 -0.06
N SER A 219 4.99 -16.12 -0.09
CA SER A 219 5.24 -15.39 -1.34
C SER A 219 6.08 -16.23 -2.30
N LEU A 220 5.93 -16.01 -3.61
CA LEU A 220 6.72 -16.71 -4.64
C LEU A 220 8.22 -16.53 -4.40
N LEU A 221 8.66 -15.29 -4.18
CA LEU A 221 10.08 -14.98 -4.01
C LEU A 221 10.68 -15.52 -2.71
N SER A 222 9.85 -15.87 -1.72
CA SER A 222 10.32 -16.55 -0.52
C SER A 222 10.77 -17.99 -0.78
N LYS A 223 10.36 -18.59 -1.90
CA LYS A 223 10.79 -19.92 -2.39
C LYS A 223 11.95 -19.84 -3.39
N SER A 224 12.32 -18.62 -3.82
CA SER A 224 13.37 -18.42 -4.81
C SER A 224 14.75 -18.85 -4.31
N LYS A 225 15.56 -19.41 -5.20
CA LYS A 225 16.99 -19.64 -4.97
C LYS A 225 17.78 -18.34 -4.73
N PHE A 226 17.23 -17.19 -5.14
CA PHE A 226 17.81 -15.87 -4.93
C PHE A 226 17.33 -15.18 -3.64
N LYS A 227 16.54 -15.85 -2.80
CA LYS A 227 16.00 -15.29 -1.54
C LYS A 227 17.08 -14.63 -0.66
N SER A 228 18.23 -15.30 -0.53
CA SER A 228 19.34 -14.78 0.28
C SER A 228 19.92 -13.49 -0.28
N GLN A 229 20.10 -13.41 -1.59
CA GLN A 229 20.65 -12.24 -2.29
C GLN A 229 19.66 -11.06 -2.20
N MET A 230 18.36 -11.31 -2.44
CA MET A 230 17.32 -10.29 -2.28
C MET A 230 17.26 -9.76 -0.85
N LYS A 231 17.32 -10.64 0.14
CA LYS A 231 17.37 -10.25 1.55
C LYS A 231 18.55 -9.32 1.85
N SER A 232 19.73 -9.64 1.34
CA SER A 232 20.92 -8.80 1.52
C SER A 232 20.76 -7.41 0.87
N ILE A 233 20.14 -7.33 -0.32
CA ILE A 233 19.84 -6.05 -0.98
C ILE A 233 18.85 -5.23 -0.14
N ILE A 234 17.79 -5.84 0.36
CA ILE A 234 16.78 -5.19 1.21
C ILE A 234 17.43 -4.68 2.51
N GLU A 235 18.28 -5.47 3.17
CA GLU A 235 18.97 -5.06 4.39
C GLU A 235 19.83 -3.81 4.18
N VAL A 236 20.55 -3.73 3.06
CA VAL A 236 21.32 -2.54 2.68
C VAL A 236 20.41 -1.35 2.39
N SER A 237 19.32 -1.56 1.64
CA SER A 237 18.33 -0.49 1.37
C SER A 237 17.72 0.05 2.66
N VAL A 238 17.35 -0.82 3.59
CA VAL A 238 16.81 -0.42 4.90
C VAL A 238 17.83 0.42 5.68
N GLU A 239 19.10 0.00 5.70
CA GLU A 239 20.13 0.70 6.46
C GLU A 239 20.54 2.04 5.84
N LYS A 240 20.68 2.09 4.51
CA LYS A 240 21.30 3.22 3.81
C LYS A 240 20.27 4.16 3.16
N VAL A 241 19.11 3.66 2.75
CA VAL A 241 18.08 4.45 2.09
C VAL A 241 16.99 4.84 3.07
N TYR A 242 16.27 3.87 3.63
CA TYR A 242 15.10 4.18 4.47
C TYR A 242 15.42 4.79 5.83
N LYS A 243 16.66 4.59 6.33
CA LYS A 243 17.16 5.23 7.55
C LYS A 243 18.04 6.44 7.29
N SER A 244 18.06 6.96 6.07
CA SER A 244 18.75 8.22 5.78
C SER A 244 18.06 9.39 6.50
N SER A 245 18.82 10.45 6.82
CA SER A 245 18.29 11.65 7.48
C SER A 245 17.17 12.28 6.67
N GLU A 246 17.33 12.34 5.36
CA GLU A 246 16.38 12.92 4.43
C GLU A 246 15.03 12.20 4.45
N VAL A 247 15.04 10.86 4.48
CA VAL A 247 13.80 10.07 4.57
C VAL A 247 13.14 10.24 5.93
N ILE A 248 13.91 10.15 7.02
CA ILE A 248 13.39 10.32 8.39
C ILE A 248 12.78 11.72 8.59
N GLU A 249 13.41 12.78 8.09
CA GLU A 249 12.90 14.14 8.18
C GLU A 249 11.59 14.30 7.39
N LYS A 250 11.51 13.68 6.21
CA LYS A 250 10.29 13.66 5.40
C LYS A 250 9.15 12.92 6.11
N GLU A 251 9.44 11.78 6.72
CA GLU A 251 8.46 10.99 7.49
C GLU A 251 7.95 11.75 8.70
N LEU A 252 8.84 12.38 9.49
CA LEU A 252 8.46 13.23 10.63
C LEU A 252 7.59 14.42 10.21
N THR A 253 7.92 15.04 9.08
CA THR A 253 7.13 16.12 8.51
C THR A 253 5.74 15.62 8.12
N GLY A 254 5.67 14.49 7.42
CA GLY A 254 4.42 13.84 7.02
C GLY A 254 3.52 13.55 8.22
N TYR A 255 4.09 13.08 9.32
CA TYR A 255 3.36 12.80 10.55
C TYR A 255 2.64 14.05 11.10
N LYS A 256 3.34 15.19 11.16
CA LYS A 256 2.74 16.47 11.60
C LYS A 256 1.66 16.95 10.66
N VAL A 257 1.96 16.94 9.36
CA VAL A 257 1.07 17.43 8.30
C VAL A 257 -0.25 16.65 8.31
N LEU A 258 -0.18 15.31 8.25
CA LEU A 258 -1.38 14.49 8.18
C LEU A 258 -2.22 14.55 9.46
N ASN A 259 -1.60 14.56 10.64
CA ASN A 259 -2.35 14.73 11.89
C ASN A 259 -3.09 16.08 11.96
N PHE A 260 -2.46 17.16 11.50
CA PHE A 260 -3.10 18.47 11.44
C PHE A 260 -4.29 18.48 10.48
N LEU A 261 -4.12 17.96 9.26
CA LEU A 261 -5.19 17.91 8.26
C LEU A 261 -6.34 17.00 8.71
N LEU A 262 -6.04 15.83 9.28
CA LEU A 262 -7.04 14.93 9.86
C LEU A 262 -7.84 15.63 10.95
N LYS A 263 -7.18 16.30 11.89
CA LYS A 263 -7.85 17.05 12.96
C LYS A 263 -8.77 18.12 12.40
N THR A 264 -8.28 18.92 11.46
CA THR A 264 -9.03 20.01 10.84
C THR A 264 -10.28 19.50 10.16
N PHE A 265 -10.12 18.60 9.18
CA PHE A 265 -11.25 18.14 8.37
C PHE A 265 -12.21 17.22 9.12
N THR A 266 -11.69 16.36 10.00
CA THR A 266 -12.55 15.50 10.83
C THR A 266 -13.44 16.33 11.75
N ASN A 267 -12.90 17.36 12.41
CA ASN A 267 -13.71 18.23 13.26
C ASN A 267 -14.79 18.96 12.45
N SER A 268 -14.44 19.55 11.30
CA SER A 268 -15.40 20.28 10.47
C SER A 268 -16.51 19.38 9.91
N VAL A 269 -16.18 18.14 9.49
CA VAL A 269 -17.18 17.16 9.03
C VAL A 269 -18.09 16.71 10.18
N MET A 270 -17.55 16.50 11.39
CA MET A 270 -18.37 16.12 12.54
C MET A 270 -19.24 17.28 13.02
N ASN A 271 -18.73 18.52 13.01
CA ASN A 271 -19.55 19.72 13.31
C ASN A 271 -20.68 19.88 12.28
N TRP A 272 -20.40 19.63 11.00
CA TRP A 272 -21.41 19.64 9.95
C TRP A 272 -22.49 18.57 10.18
N ARG A 273 -22.10 17.38 10.57
CA ARG A 273 -23.01 16.28 10.90
C ARG A 273 -23.95 16.65 12.05
N ASP A 274 -23.41 17.31 13.08
CA ASP A 274 -24.12 17.68 14.31
C ASP A 274 -24.88 19.02 14.19
N ASP A 275 -24.98 19.61 13.00
CA ASP A 275 -25.59 20.94 12.73
C ASP A 275 -24.98 22.07 13.58
N ASN A 276 -23.68 21.98 13.89
CA ASN A 276 -22.93 22.92 14.75
C ASN A 276 -21.74 23.56 14.02
N LEU A 277 -22.00 24.05 12.79
CA LEU A 277 -20.98 24.69 11.97
C LEU A 277 -20.64 26.09 12.46
N ASN A 278 -19.37 26.41 12.41
CA ASN A 278 -18.88 27.81 12.45
C ASN A 278 -18.33 28.21 11.06
N ALA A 279 -17.96 29.50 10.90
CA ALA A 279 -17.50 30.03 9.62
C ALA A 279 -16.23 29.33 9.09
N PHE A 280 -15.34 28.84 9.98
CA PHE A 280 -14.16 28.07 9.57
C PHE A 280 -14.56 26.69 9.03
N ASP A 281 -15.50 26.04 9.70
CA ASP A 281 -15.97 24.71 9.26
C ASP A 281 -16.62 24.77 7.88
N GLU A 282 -17.44 25.82 7.62
CA GLU A 282 -18.04 26.04 6.30
C GLU A 282 -16.98 26.16 5.20
N LEU A 283 -15.90 26.92 5.44
CA LEU A 283 -14.79 27.05 4.50
C LEU A 283 -14.00 25.76 4.34
N ALA A 284 -13.77 25.04 5.43
CA ALA A 284 -13.04 23.76 5.39
C ALA A 284 -13.79 22.68 4.59
N LEU A 285 -15.14 22.64 4.70
CA LEU A 285 -15.97 21.72 3.92
C LEU A 285 -15.90 22.00 2.41
N GLU A 286 -15.81 23.28 1.99
CA GLU A 286 -15.65 23.63 0.57
C GLU A 286 -14.32 23.15 -0.02
N CYS A 287 -13.35 22.84 0.84
CA CYS A 287 -12.08 22.26 0.44
C CYS A 287 -12.15 20.75 0.21
N ILE A 288 -13.16 20.05 0.73
CA ILE A 288 -13.34 18.60 0.58
C ILE A 288 -14.17 18.33 -0.68
N PRO A 289 -13.69 17.46 -1.60
CA PRO A 289 -14.50 17.08 -2.75
C PRO A 289 -15.85 16.48 -2.33
N LYS A 290 -16.92 16.83 -3.03
CA LYS A 290 -18.30 16.43 -2.70
C LYS A 290 -18.51 14.92 -2.62
N ASP A 291 -17.69 14.13 -3.31
CA ASP A 291 -17.72 12.67 -3.26
C ASP A 291 -17.38 12.12 -1.86
N TYR A 292 -16.68 12.88 -1.01
CA TYR A 292 -16.33 12.52 0.37
C TYR A 292 -17.26 13.16 1.42
N LEU A 293 -18.31 13.87 0.99
CA LEU A 293 -19.23 14.55 1.87
C LEU A 293 -20.64 13.98 1.73
N ASN A 294 -21.09 13.22 2.70
CA ASN A 294 -22.44 12.70 2.76
C ASN A 294 -22.94 12.71 4.22
N LYS A 295 -23.96 13.52 4.51
CA LYS A 295 -24.52 13.64 5.87
C LYS A 295 -25.41 12.46 6.27
N ASP A 296 -25.92 11.72 5.28
CA ASP A 296 -26.90 10.63 5.49
C ASP A 296 -26.25 9.28 5.81
N VAL A 297 -24.90 9.21 5.84
CA VAL A 297 -24.16 8.00 6.19
C VAL A 297 -23.84 7.95 7.70
N ASP A 298 -23.37 6.82 8.18
CA ASP A 298 -22.96 6.68 9.58
C ASP A 298 -21.65 7.44 9.91
N VAL A 299 -21.35 7.59 11.19
CA VAL A 299 -20.14 8.28 11.67
C VAL A 299 -18.87 7.65 11.14
N TYR A 300 -18.82 6.31 11.10
CA TYR A 300 -17.67 5.59 10.57
C TYR A 300 -17.38 5.95 9.12
N THR A 301 -18.39 5.96 8.27
CA THR A 301 -18.23 6.28 6.86
C THR A 301 -17.72 7.72 6.69
N ASN A 302 -18.23 8.69 7.44
CA ASN A 302 -17.71 10.07 7.39
C ASN A 302 -16.24 10.15 7.82
N LEU A 303 -15.85 9.48 8.90
CA LEU A 303 -14.46 9.46 9.36
C LEU A 303 -13.52 8.78 8.37
N LEU A 304 -13.99 7.67 7.79
CA LEU A 304 -13.24 6.94 6.75
C LEU A 304 -13.09 7.78 5.48
N ASP A 305 -14.16 8.46 5.04
CA ASP A 305 -14.13 9.31 3.84
C ASP A 305 -13.18 10.48 3.98
N VAL A 306 -13.13 11.14 5.15
CA VAL A 306 -12.10 12.17 5.44
C VAL A 306 -10.70 11.56 5.38
N SER A 307 -10.50 10.38 5.97
CA SER A 307 -9.20 9.69 5.94
C SER A 307 -8.78 9.34 4.52
N CYS A 308 -9.71 8.84 3.70
CA CYS A 308 -9.48 8.52 2.29
C CYS A 308 -9.26 9.78 1.44
N PHE A 309 -9.95 10.89 1.73
CA PHE A 309 -9.68 12.17 1.08
C PHE A 309 -8.24 12.63 1.34
N ILE A 310 -7.80 12.61 2.59
CA ILE A 310 -6.42 12.98 2.95
C ILE A 310 -5.42 12.00 2.33
N ALA A 311 -5.74 10.71 2.31
CA ALA A 311 -4.92 9.70 1.65
C ALA A 311 -4.83 9.88 0.12
N SER A 312 -5.80 10.59 -0.49
CA SER A 312 -5.78 10.88 -1.93
C SER A 312 -4.86 12.05 -2.33
N LEU A 313 -4.35 12.81 -1.36
CA LEU A 313 -3.43 13.91 -1.62
C LEU A 313 -2.05 13.37 -2.03
N THR A 314 -1.28 14.21 -2.76
CA THR A 314 0.16 13.99 -2.91
C THR A 314 0.92 14.58 -1.73
N ASP A 315 2.18 14.15 -1.52
CA ASP A 315 3.06 14.74 -0.48
C ASP A 315 3.11 16.27 -0.59
N GLY A 316 3.30 16.78 -1.81
CA GLY A 316 3.37 18.22 -2.08
C GLY A 316 2.06 18.96 -1.78
N LEU A 317 0.93 18.36 -2.15
CA LEU A 317 -0.38 18.97 -1.91
C LEU A 317 -0.74 18.97 -0.42
N ALA A 318 -0.40 17.91 0.30
CA ALA A 318 -0.59 17.82 1.74
C ALA A 318 0.23 18.89 2.48
N LEU A 319 1.48 19.12 2.08
CA LEU A 319 2.33 20.20 2.60
C LEU A 319 1.74 21.59 2.30
N GLU A 320 1.33 21.83 1.07
CA GLU A 320 0.72 23.11 0.65
C GLU A 320 -0.53 23.44 1.49
N TRP A 321 -1.38 22.45 1.74
CA TRP A 321 -2.57 22.63 2.56
C TRP A 321 -2.22 22.87 4.03
N TYR A 322 -1.22 22.16 4.54
CA TYR A 322 -0.72 22.39 5.89
C TYR A 322 -0.24 23.85 6.06
N GLU A 323 0.57 24.35 5.11
CA GLU A 323 1.09 25.72 5.14
C GLU A 323 0.00 26.80 5.04
N LYS A 324 -1.08 26.50 4.30
CA LYS A 324 -2.21 27.45 4.13
C LYS A 324 -3.16 27.47 5.31
N LEU A 325 -3.27 26.38 6.06
CA LEU A 325 -4.27 26.21 7.12
C LEU A 325 -3.67 26.30 8.53
N SER A 326 -2.35 26.17 8.69
CA SER A 326 -1.64 26.30 9.96
C SER A 326 -1.19 27.75 10.19
#